data_2de6eaea86a150fb427cb1bd9ce99711
#
_entry.id   2de6eaea86a150fb427cb1bd9ce99711
#
_cell.length_a   1.000
_cell.length_b   1.000
_cell.length_c   1.000
_cell.angle_alpha   90.00
_cell.angle_beta   90.00
_cell.angle_gamma   90.00
#
_symmetry.space_group_name_H-M   'P 1'
#
loop_
_entity.id
_entity.type
_entity.pdbx_description
1 polymer ?
#
loop_
_entity_poly.entity_id
_entity_poly.type
_entity_poly.pdbx_seq_one_letter_code
_entity_poly.pdbx_strand_id
1 'polypeptide(L)'
;MRRRSFLLLFGLLFTILLPAQQKLSSRFRANIPLDSIRLSDPCILADKKTNIYYMTGTGGLLWKSQNLATWEGPYRVTEIDTASWMGHTPDIWAAELHEYKDKYYYFATFTNNAIRIDSVKGNVIPRRASHVLVSDTPDGPYKPMKDSIYLPAGMPTLDGTFWVDKDNKPYMVYCHEWLQNWNGTIEKIELKPDLSGSVGKGKILF
;
A
#
# COMPACT_ATOMS: atom_id res chain seq x y z
N MET A 1 -25.23 46.18 -49.37
CA MET A 1 -24.49 45.82 -48.09
C MET A 1 -24.98 44.46 -47.59
N ARG A 2 -24.19 43.41 -47.78
CA ARG A 2 -24.50 42.03 -47.33
C ARG A 2 -23.75 41.79 -46.02
N ARG A 3 -24.49 41.62 -44.90
CA ARG A 3 -23.92 41.17 -43.61
C ARG A 3 -23.65 39.68 -43.69
N ARG A 4 -22.39 39.27 -43.48
CA ARG A 4 -21.98 37.87 -43.27
C ARG A 4 -21.97 37.59 -41.77
N SER A 5 -22.87 36.72 -41.34
CA SER A 5 -22.86 36.20 -39.97
C SER A 5 -21.84 35.07 -39.87
N PHE A 6 -20.85 35.21 -39.00
CA PHE A 6 -19.89 34.16 -38.62
C PHE A 6 -20.51 33.36 -37.48
N LEU A 7 -20.83 32.08 -37.72
CA LEU A 7 -21.14 31.12 -36.66
C LEU A 7 -19.81 30.55 -36.12
N LEU A 8 -19.49 30.88 -34.87
CA LEU A 8 -18.43 30.24 -34.14
C LEU A 8 -18.98 28.93 -33.54
N LEU A 9 -18.52 27.81 -34.06
CA LEU A 9 -18.77 26.47 -33.53
C LEU A 9 -17.80 26.24 -32.36
N PHE A 10 -18.29 26.30 -31.10
CA PHE A 10 -17.56 25.89 -29.93
C PHE A 10 -17.59 24.35 -29.84
N GLY A 11 -16.53 23.70 -30.29
CA GLY A 11 -16.35 22.27 -30.07
C GLY A 11 -15.98 21.99 -28.59
N LEU A 12 -16.91 21.42 -27.82
CA LEU A 12 -16.61 20.85 -26.51
C LEU A 12 -15.74 19.60 -26.73
N LEU A 13 -14.45 19.70 -26.44
CA LEU A 13 -13.58 18.53 -26.27
C LEU A 13 -13.97 17.82 -24.98
N PHE A 14 -14.76 16.75 -25.08
CA PHE A 14 -14.91 15.77 -23.99
C PHE A 14 -13.63 14.95 -23.93
N THR A 15 -12.74 15.27 -23.00
CA THR A 15 -11.65 14.37 -22.61
C THR A 15 -12.24 13.17 -21.86
N ILE A 16 -12.40 12.06 -22.59
CA ILE A 16 -12.71 10.76 -21.97
C ILE A 16 -11.46 10.36 -21.20
N LEU A 17 -11.49 10.51 -19.86
CA LEU A 17 -10.53 9.89 -18.97
C LEU A 17 -10.76 8.38 -19.05
N LEU A 18 -9.94 7.69 -19.85
CA LEU A 18 -9.88 6.23 -19.83
C LEU A 18 -9.37 5.81 -18.45
N PRO A 19 -10.08 4.89 -17.77
CA PRO A 19 -9.57 4.34 -16.52
C PRO A 19 -8.21 3.70 -16.76
N ALA A 20 -7.26 3.95 -15.85
CA ALA A 20 -5.93 3.36 -15.92
C ALA A 20 -6.08 1.83 -16.00
N GLN A 21 -5.59 1.26 -17.08
CA GLN A 21 -5.73 -0.17 -17.34
C GLN A 21 -4.90 -0.95 -16.31
N GLN A 22 -5.58 -1.66 -15.43
CA GLN A 22 -4.97 -2.42 -14.35
C GLN A 22 -4.01 -3.47 -14.92
N LYS A 23 -2.75 -3.49 -14.45
CA LYS A 23 -1.75 -4.45 -14.90
C LYS A 23 -2.08 -5.85 -14.36
N LEU A 24 -2.51 -6.75 -15.22
CA LEU A 24 -2.72 -8.15 -14.88
C LEU A 24 -1.39 -8.84 -14.56
N SER A 25 -1.38 -9.67 -13.55
CA SER A 25 -0.29 -10.61 -13.28
C SER A 25 -0.28 -11.68 -14.39
N SER A 26 0.90 -12.24 -14.71
CA SER A 26 1.01 -13.40 -15.59
C SER A 26 0.28 -14.65 -15.08
N ARG A 27 -0.13 -14.63 -13.80
CA ARG A 27 -0.88 -15.71 -13.12
C ARG A 27 -2.36 -15.38 -12.94
N PHE A 28 -2.87 -14.31 -13.57
CA PHE A 28 -4.27 -13.93 -13.45
C PHE A 28 -5.23 -15.07 -13.81
N ARG A 29 -6.23 -15.27 -12.96
CA ARG A 29 -7.36 -16.19 -13.18
C ARG A 29 -8.64 -15.56 -12.63
N ALA A 30 -9.78 -15.95 -13.19
CA ALA A 30 -11.10 -15.62 -12.68
C ALA A 30 -11.78 -16.86 -12.05
N ASN A 31 -12.80 -16.62 -11.25
CA ASN A 31 -13.59 -17.68 -10.58
C ASN A 31 -12.75 -18.64 -9.72
N ILE A 32 -11.75 -18.10 -9.00
CA ILE A 32 -10.89 -18.88 -8.11
C ILE A 32 -11.66 -19.10 -6.80
N PRO A 33 -11.90 -20.35 -6.35
CA PRO A 33 -12.42 -20.60 -5.02
C PRO A 33 -11.44 -20.12 -3.94
N LEU A 34 -11.94 -19.63 -2.82
CA LEU A 34 -11.11 -19.07 -1.74
C LEU A 34 -10.07 -20.09 -1.23
N ASP A 35 -10.42 -21.35 -1.09
CA ASP A 35 -9.55 -22.43 -0.62
C ASP A 35 -8.38 -22.75 -1.58
N SER A 36 -8.46 -22.25 -2.81
CA SER A 36 -7.41 -22.39 -3.83
C SER A 36 -6.41 -21.21 -3.84
N ILE A 37 -6.63 -20.19 -3.01
CA ILE A 37 -5.72 -19.04 -2.86
C ILE A 37 -4.76 -19.31 -1.70
N ARG A 38 -3.46 -19.42 -2.01
CA ARG A 38 -2.40 -19.53 -1.00
C ARG A 38 -1.87 -18.13 -0.70
N LEU A 39 -2.20 -17.62 0.47
CA LEU A 39 -1.84 -16.28 0.91
C LEU A 39 -1.53 -16.28 2.39
N SER A 40 -0.38 -15.74 2.78
CA SER A 40 -0.04 -15.43 4.17
C SER A 40 -0.49 -14.01 4.51
N ASP A 41 -0.83 -13.81 5.77
CA ASP A 41 -1.21 -12.50 6.32
C ASP A 41 -2.36 -11.82 5.54
N PRO A 42 -3.48 -12.53 5.30
CA PRO A 42 -4.55 -11.98 4.47
C PRO A 42 -5.25 -10.82 5.15
N CYS A 43 -5.41 -9.71 4.42
CA CYS A 43 -6.24 -8.57 4.79
C CYS A 43 -7.34 -8.39 3.75
N ILE A 44 -8.59 -8.19 4.18
CA ILE A 44 -9.73 -7.96 3.30
C ILE A 44 -10.34 -6.59 3.59
N LEU A 45 -10.35 -5.72 2.60
CA LEU A 45 -11.13 -4.49 2.59
C LEU A 45 -12.51 -4.77 1.96
N ALA A 46 -13.58 -4.57 2.73
CA ALA A 46 -14.95 -4.57 2.21
C ALA A 46 -15.30 -3.14 1.79
N ASP A 47 -15.12 -2.82 0.52
CA ASP A 47 -15.33 -1.47 0.03
C ASP A 47 -16.82 -1.21 -0.29
N LYS A 48 -17.43 -0.28 0.45
CA LYS A 48 -18.84 0.07 0.30
C LYS A 48 -19.13 0.87 -0.96
N LYS A 49 -18.13 1.59 -1.51
CA LYS A 49 -18.32 2.45 -2.69
C LYS A 49 -18.43 1.61 -3.97
N THR A 50 -17.59 0.57 -4.07
CA THR A 50 -17.59 -0.34 -5.24
C THR A 50 -18.44 -1.59 -5.03
N ASN A 51 -18.84 -1.88 -3.78
CA ASN A 51 -19.49 -3.13 -3.38
C ASN A 51 -18.67 -4.38 -3.73
N ILE A 52 -17.34 -4.27 -3.60
CA ILE A 52 -16.37 -5.32 -3.89
C ILE A 52 -15.50 -5.55 -2.65
N TYR A 53 -15.10 -6.80 -2.44
CA TYR A 53 -14.09 -7.20 -1.47
C TYR A 53 -12.73 -7.25 -2.14
N TYR A 54 -11.74 -6.60 -1.53
CA TYR A 54 -10.35 -6.54 -1.99
C TYR A 54 -9.48 -7.27 -0.99
N MET A 55 -8.79 -8.34 -1.41
CA MET A 55 -7.91 -9.12 -0.54
C MET A 55 -6.46 -8.96 -0.97
N THR A 56 -5.59 -8.69 -0.02
CA THR A 56 -4.14 -8.65 -0.20
C THR A 56 -3.44 -9.34 0.97
N GLY A 57 -2.11 -9.41 0.94
CA GLY A 57 -1.29 -10.02 1.99
C GLY A 57 0.17 -10.10 1.55
N THR A 58 0.92 -11.01 2.14
CA THR A 58 2.32 -11.24 1.77
C THR A 58 2.47 -11.59 0.29
N GLY A 59 3.45 -10.96 -0.37
CA GLY A 59 3.65 -10.98 -1.82
C GLY A 59 3.04 -9.78 -2.54
N GLY A 60 2.22 -8.97 -1.86
CA GLY A 60 1.77 -7.65 -2.32
C GLY A 60 0.83 -7.66 -3.52
N LEU A 61 0.22 -8.80 -3.83
CA LEU A 61 -0.76 -8.93 -4.90
C LEU A 61 -2.18 -8.72 -4.36
N LEU A 62 -3.12 -8.45 -5.26
CA LEU A 62 -4.51 -8.19 -4.94
C LEU A 62 -5.44 -9.20 -5.61
N TRP A 63 -6.48 -9.60 -4.90
CA TRP A 63 -7.63 -10.35 -5.44
C TRP A 63 -8.92 -9.57 -5.19
N LYS A 64 -9.90 -9.73 -6.06
CA LYS A 64 -11.22 -9.10 -5.95
C LYS A 64 -12.33 -10.16 -5.90
N SER A 65 -13.38 -9.88 -5.13
CA SER A 65 -14.56 -10.74 -5.02
C SER A 65 -15.82 -9.92 -4.79
N GLN A 66 -16.96 -10.40 -5.29
CA GLN A 66 -18.29 -9.85 -4.99
C GLN A 66 -19.03 -10.63 -3.90
N ASN A 67 -18.56 -11.81 -3.53
CA ASN A 67 -19.32 -12.73 -2.67
C ASN A 67 -18.47 -13.48 -1.63
N LEU A 68 -17.16 -13.17 -1.53
CA LEU A 68 -16.17 -13.84 -0.69
C LEU A 68 -15.92 -15.34 -1.01
N ALA A 69 -16.71 -15.95 -1.87
CA ALA A 69 -16.60 -17.36 -2.22
C ALA A 69 -15.70 -17.58 -3.45
N THR A 70 -15.84 -16.71 -4.44
CA THR A 70 -15.06 -16.75 -5.68
C THR A 70 -14.33 -15.45 -5.90
N TRP A 71 -13.11 -15.54 -6.38
CA TRP A 71 -12.18 -14.44 -6.52
C TRP A 71 -11.62 -14.37 -7.93
N GLU A 72 -11.17 -13.19 -8.30
CA GLU A 72 -10.36 -12.96 -9.49
C GLU A 72 -9.02 -12.30 -9.13
N GLY A 73 -7.98 -12.62 -9.85
CA GLY A 73 -6.63 -12.12 -9.59
C GLY A 73 -5.56 -13.19 -9.88
N PRO A 74 -4.34 -12.99 -9.40
CA PRO A 74 -3.86 -11.81 -8.69
C PRO A 74 -3.57 -10.62 -9.62
N TYR A 75 -3.78 -9.41 -9.12
CA TYR A 75 -3.44 -8.15 -9.76
C TYR A 75 -2.17 -7.54 -9.16
N ARG A 76 -1.36 -6.86 -9.98
CA ARG A 76 -0.29 -5.99 -9.50
C ARG A 76 -0.86 -4.59 -9.29
N VAL A 77 -0.82 -4.12 -8.07
CA VAL A 77 -1.48 -2.87 -7.66
C VAL A 77 -0.52 -1.80 -7.16
N THR A 78 0.76 -2.12 -7.01
CA THR A 78 1.78 -1.16 -6.56
C THR A 78 2.59 -0.63 -7.73
N GLU A 79 2.88 0.67 -7.71
CA GLU A 79 3.77 1.34 -8.65
C GLU A 79 4.86 2.07 -7.87
N ILE A 80 6.04 1.44 -7.78
CA ILE A 80 7.17 1.89 -6.98
C ILE A 80 8.28 2.29 -7.94
N ASP A 81 8.87 3.48 -7.73
CA ASP A 81 10.06 3.90 -8.46
C ASP A 81 11.23 2.97 -8.09
N THR A 82 11.89 2.43 -9.11
CA THR A 82 13.04 1.54 -8.94
C THR A 82 14.25 2.25 -8.31
N ALA A 83 14.32 3.57 -8.40
CA ALA A 83 15.35 4.39 -7.75
C ALA A 83 15.05 4.65 -6.26
N SER A 84 13.84 4.33 -5.78
CA SER A 84 13.48 4.50 -4.38
C SER A 84 14.28 3.56 -3.46
N TRP A 85 14.23 3.82 -2.14
CA TRP A 85 14.86 2.95 -1.15
C TRP A 85 14.33 1.50 -1.17
N MET A 86 13.11 1.28 -1.66
CA MET A 86 12.51 -0.04 -1.79
C MET A 86 13.16 -0.89 -2.90
N GLY A 87 13.79 -0.24 -3.90
CA GLY A 87 14.47 -0.91 -5.01
C GLY A 87 13.54 -1.45 -6.08
N HIS A 88 14.11 -2.20 -7.01
CA HIS A 88 13.40 -2.67 -8.21
C HIS A 88 12.34 -3.74 -7.92
N THR A 89 12.64 -4.66 -7.01
CA THR A 89 11.77 -5.79 -6.67
C THR A 89 11.80 -6.02 -5.16
N PRO A 90 11.13 -5.15 -4.39
CA PRO A 90 11.10 -5.33 -2.95
C PRO A 90 10.32 -6.60 -2.58
N ASP A 91 10.77 -7.30 -1.54
CA ASP A 91 9.90 -8.24 -0.86
C ASP A 91 8.82 -7.44 -0.15
N ILE A 92 7.56 -7.83 -0.34
CA ILE A 92 6.38 -7.19 0.27
C ILE A 92 5.75 -8.20 1.22
N TRP A 93 5.65 -7.84 2.52
CA TRP A 93 5.07 -8.70 3.54
C TRP A 93 3.89 -8.02 4.22
N ALA A 94 2.95 -8.82 4.70
CA ALA A 94 1.80 -8.42 5.51
C ALA A 94 1.11 -7.14 4.99
N ALA A 95 0.76 -7.15 3.71
CA ALA A 95 0.12 -6.00 3.09
C ALA A 95 -1.34 -5.87 3.54
N GLU A 96 -1.76 -4.65 3.86
CA GLU A 96 -3.11 -4.30 4.30
C GLU A 96 -3.68 -3.17 3.46
N LEU A 97 -5.00 -3.17 3.28
CA LEU A 97 -5.75 -2.11 2.61
C LEU A 97 -6.66 -1.39 3.60
N HIS A 98 -6.60 -0.06 3.60
CA HIS A 98 -7.43 0.78 4.44
C HIS A 98 -8.05 1.93 3.64
N GLU A 99 -9.34 2.20 3.86
CA GLU A 99 -9.98 3.43 3.40
C GLU A 99 -9.86 4.49 4.51
N TYR A 100 -9.42 5.69 4.14
CA TYR A 100 -9.37 6.82 5.07
C TYR A 100 -9.48 8.14 4.30
N LYS A 101 -10.44 9.00 4.70
CA LYS A 101 -10.67 10.32 4.08
C LYS A 101 -10.74 10.27 2.56
N ASP A 102 -11.61 9.41 2.05
CA ASP A 102 -11.91 9.23 0.61
C ASP A 102 -10.73 8.76 -0.26
N LYS A 103 -9.64 8.28 0.35
CA LYS A 103 -8.51 7.65 -0.32
C LYS A 103 -8.29 6.24 0.20
N TYR A 104 -7.52 5.48 -0.56
CA TYR A 104 -7.15 4.12 -0.21
C TYR A 104 -5.66 4.06 0.07
N TYR A 105 -5.30 3.40 1.15
CA TYR A 105 -3.93 3.31 1.62
C TYR A 105 -3.51 1.85 1.72
N TYR A 106 -2.32 1.59 1.25
CA TYR A 106 -1.68 0.29 1.24
C TYR A 106 -0.53 0.32 2.25
N PHE A 107 -0.73 -0.31 3.39
CA PHE A 107 0.29 -0.50 4.41
C PHE A 107 0.98 -1.83 4.18
N ALA A 108 2.30 -1.85 4.14
CA ALA A 108 3.06 -3.08 3.98
C ALA A 108 4.49 -2.94 4.49
N THR A 109 5.12 -4.06 4.76
CA THR A 109 6.55 -4.15 4.98
C THR A 109 7.25 -4.31 3.63
N PHE A 110 8.20 -3.41 3.35
CA PHE A 110 9.03 -3.49 2.16
C PHE A 110 10.47 -3.83 2.55
N THR A 111 11.08 -4.81 1.89
CA THR A 111 12.47 -5.18 2.12
C THR A 111 13.28 -5.00 0.85
N ASN A 112 14.37 -4.21 0.93
CA ASN A 112 15.39 -4.13 -0.10
C ASN A 112 16.64 -4.88 0.37
N ASN A 113 16.80 -6.10 -0.13
CA ASN A 113 17.93 -6.99 0.21
C ASN A 113 19.29 -6.48 -0.30
N ALA A 114 19.31 -5.52 -1.22
CA ALA A 114 20.56 -4.92 -1.73
C ALA A 114 21.15 -3.87 -0.77
N ILE A 115 20.37 -3.38 0.21
CA ILE A 115 20.83 -2.38 1.17
C ILE A 115 20.98 -3.02 2.54
N ARG A 116 22.22 -3.10 3.01
CA ARG A 116 22.54 -3.50 4.39
C ARG A 116 22.44 -2.29 5.30
N ILE A 117 21.69 -2.39 6.40
CA ILE A 117 21.61 -1.35 7.44
C ILE A 117 22.41 -1.70 8.70
N ASP A 118 22.59 -3.00 8.99
CA ASP A 118 23.28 -3.46 10.19
C ASP A 118 23.81 -4.88 10.00
N SER A 119 24.52 -5.39 11.02
CA SER A 119 24.90 -6.79 11.13
C SER A 119 25.02 -7.16 12.61
N VAL A 120 24.21 -8.12 13.04
CA VAL A 120 24.20 -8.60 14.42
C VAL A 120 24.59 -10.07 14.45
N LYS A 121 25.61 -10.42 15.20
CA LYS A 121 26.14 -11.80 15.34
C LYS A 121 26.40 -12.49 13.98
N GLY A 122 26.91 -11.72 13.00
CA GLY A 122 27.20 -12.22 11.67
C GLY A 122 26.02 -12.27 10.70
N ASN A 123 24.81 -12.05 11.16
CA ASN A 123 23.63 -11.95 10.29
C ASN A 123 23.50 -10.53 9.73
N VAL A 124 23.44 -10.43 8.42
CA VAL A 124 23.20 -9.16 7.73
C VAL A 124 21.73 -8.78 7.89
N ILE A 125 21.49 -7.54 8.29
CA ILE A 125 20.14 -6.98 8.39
C ILE A 125 19.92 -6.08 7.16
N PRO A 126 19.00 -6.47 6.25
CA PRO A 126 18.67 -5.67 5.08
C PRO A 126 17.82 -4.47 5.48
N ARG A 127 17.72 -3.47 4.58
CA ARG A 127 16.76 -2.38 4.77
C ARG A 127 15.34 -2.92 4.66
N ARG A 128 14.64 -2.85 5.78
CA ARG A 128 13.25 -3.26 5.91
C ARG A 128 12.48 -2.19 6.66
N ALA A 129 11.32 -1.81 6.15
CA ALA A 129 10.47 -0.86 6.86
C ALA A 129 9.00 -1.03 6.46
N SER A 130 8.13 -0.85 7.46
CA SER A 130 6.71 -0.57 7.21
C SER A 130 6.57 0.78 6.52
N HIS A 131 5.80 0.82 5.43
CA HIS A 131 5.61 2.01 4.61
C HIS A 131 4.17 2.11 4.10
N VAL A 132 3.78 3.29 3.63
CA VAL A 132 2.41 3.59 3.19
C VAL A 132 2.44 4.06 1.74
N LEU A 133 1.63 3.42 0.91
CA LEU A 133 1.33 3.87 -0.43
C LEU A 133 -0.12 4.36 -0.48
N VAL A 134 -0.46 5.18 -1.47
CA VAL A 134 -1.79 5.78 -1.63
C VAL A 134 -2.34 5.60 -3.03
N SER A 135 -3.66 5.45 -3.14
CA SER A 135 -4.42 5.46 -4.40
C SER A 135 -5.75 6.17 -4.22
N ASP A 136 -6.32 6.64 -5.32
CA ASP A 136 -7.70 7.16 -5.37
C ASP A 136 -8.74 6.05 -5.56
N THR A 137 -8.32 4.83 -5.89
CA THR A 137 -9.18 3.65 -6.07
C THR A 137 -8.68 2.45 -5.27
N PRO A 138 -9.58 1.55 -4.82
CA PRO A 138 -9.20 0.41 -3.97
C PRO A 138 -8.34 -0.64 -4.68
N ASP A 139 -8.32 -0.64 -6.01
CA ASP A 139 -7.53 -1.54 -6.84
C ASP A 139 -6.26 -0.90 -7.44
N GLY A 140 -5.86 0.27 -6.91
CA GLY A 140 -4.62 0.96 -7.27
C GLY A 140 -4.69 1.76 -8.60
N PRO A 141 -3.54 2.17 -9.14
CA PRO A 141 -2.20 1.87 -8.63
C PRO A 141 -1.87 2.60 -7.33
N TYR A 142 -1.27 1.89 -6.39
CA TYR A 142 -0.76 2.46 -5.15
C TYR A 142 0.65 2.98 -5.33
N LYS A 143 0.88 4.25 -4.99
CA LYS A 143 2.15 4.95 -5.15
C LYS A 143 2.65 5.49 -3.82
N PRO A 144 3.97 5.52 -3.56
CA PRO A 144 4.52 6.20 -2.40
C PRO A 144 4.18 7.70 -2.44
N MET A 145 3.76 8.24 -1.30
CA MET A 145 3.59 9.69 -1.17
C MET A 145 4.92 10.42 -0.96
N LYS A 146 5.95 9.68 -0.57
CA LYS A 146 7.33 10.17 -0.41
C LYS A 146 8.32 9.02 -0.55
N ASP A 147 9.54 9.33 -0.96
CA ASP A 147 10.63 8.36 -1.10
C ASP A 147 11.29 7.98 0.24
N SER A 148 11.26 8.89 1.23
CA SER A 148 11.84 8.60 2.54
C SER A 148 10.92 7.72 3.37
N ILE A 149 11.50 6.79 4.13
CA ILE A 149 10.77 5.91 5.04
C ILE A 149 10.09 6.71 6.16
N TYR A 150 8.98 6.14 6.70
CA TYR A 150 8.20 6.75 7.77
C TYR A 150 8.84 6.60 9.14
N LEU A 151 9.67 5.57 9.31
CA LEU A 151 10.28 5.13 10.55
C LEU A 151 11.81 5.32 10.49
N PRO A 152 12.55 5.24 11.59
CA PRO A 152 14.00 5.43 11.58
C PRO A 152 14.71 4.48 10.61
N ALA A 153 15.60 5.02 9.75
CA ALA A 153 16.22 4.28 8.65
C ALA A 153 17.13 3.12 9.11
N GLY A 154 17.67 3.18 10.32
CA GLY A 154 18.49 2.14 10.92
C GLY A 154 17.71 1.10 11.72
N MET A 155 16.37 1.17 11.73
CA MET A 155 15.51 0.28 12.48
C MET A 155 14.77 -0.64 11.50
N PRO A 156 15.00 -1.96 11.49
CA PRO A 156 14.20 -2.89 10.71
C PRO A 156 12.82 -3.02 11.36
N THR A 157 11.79 -2.58 10.66
CA THR A 157 10.41 -2.59 11.14
C THR A 157 9.52 -3.39 10.21
N LEU A 158 8.51 -4.05 10.77
CA LEU A 158 7.59 -4.90 10.01
C LEU A 158 6.16 -4.81 10.55
N ASP A 159 5.21 -5.31 9.76
CA ASP A 159 3.80 -5.51 10.09
C ASP A 159 3.12 -4.23 10.60
N GLY A 160 3.42 -3.12 9.91
CA GLY A 160 2.81 -1.82 10.21
C GLY A 160 1.34 -1.80 9.81
N THR A 161 0.45 -1.66 10.79
CA THR A 161 -0.99 -1.54 10.60
C THR A 161 -1.51 -0.14 10.91
N PHE A 162 -2.61 0.22 10.28
CA PHE A 162 -3.26 1.52 10.46
C PHE A 162 -4.25 1.50 11.61
N TRP A 163 -4.19 2.52 12.45
CA TRP A 163 -5.13 2.70 13.54
C TRP A 163 -5.49 4.18 13.74
N VAL A 164 -6.75 4.46 14.00
CA VAL A 164 -7.24 5.80 14.35
C VAL A 164 -7.76 5.78 15.79
N ASP A 165 -7.28 6.70 16.63
CA ASP A 165 -7.70 6.78 18.00
C ASP A 165 -9.07 7.47 18.19
N LYS A 166 -9.56 7.53 19.41
CA LYS A 166 -10.83 8.18 19.77
C LYS A 166 -10.88 9.69 19.46
N ASP A 167 -9.72 10.32 19.33
CA ASP A 167 -9.57 11.74 19.01
C ASP A 167 -9.35 11.97 17.51
N ASN A 168 -9.62 10.94 16.68
CA ASN A 168 -9.44 10.91 15.23
C ASN A 168 -7.99 11.14 14.77
N LYS A 169 -7.01 10.83 15.61
CA LYS A 169 -5.60 10.88 15.24
C LYS A 169 -5.16 9.56 14.60
N PRO A 170 -4.53 9.60 13.43
CA PRO A 170 -4.04 8.42 12.76
C PRO A 170 -2.68 7.99 13.31
N TYR A 171 -2.49 6.68 13.41
CA TYR A 171 -1.24 6.05 13.87
C TYR A 171 -0.87 4.90 12.95
N MET A 172 0.41 4.58 12.93
CA MET A 172 0.93 3.28 12.52
C MET A 172 1.37 2.54 13.79
N VAL A 173 0.84 1.34 13.98
CA VAL A 173 1.34 0.37 14.97
C VAL A 173 2.21 -0.62 14.23
N TYR A 174 3.42 -0.87 14.69
CA TYR A 174 4.41 -1.67 13.97
C TYR A 174 5.31 -2.45 14.94
N CYS A 175 5.99 -3.46 14.43
CA CYS A 175 7.00 -4.19 15.17
C CYS A 175 8.40 -3.64 14.85
N HIS A 176 9.22 -3.34 15.86
CA HIS A 176 10.66 -3.27 15.72
C HIS A 176 11.22 -4.68 15.83
N GLU A 177 11.83 -5.16 14.78
CA GLU A 177 12.20 -6.54 14.63
C GLU A 177 13.26 -6.98 15.66
N TRP A 178 13.14 -8.20 16.17
CA TRP A 178 14.01 -8.80 17.19
C TRP A 178 15.49 -8.94 16.76
N LEU A 179 15.79 -8.78 15.50
CA LEU A 179 17.15 -8.91 14.93
C LEU A 179 18.16 -7.97 15.58
N GLN A 180 17.73 -6.75 15.97
CA GLN A 180 18.60 -5.76 16.62
C GLN A 180 18.51 -5.79 18.15
N ASN A 181 17.31 -5.88 18.69
CA ASN A 181 17.09 -5.72 20.13
C ASN A 181 16.68 -7.01 20.86
N TRP A 182 16.85 -8.17 20.23
CA TRP A 182 16.62 -9.52 20.71
C TRP A 182 15.16 -9.85 21.07
N ASN A 183 14.47 -9.00 21.82
CA ASN A 183 13.09 -9.25 22.24
C ASN A 183 12.05 -8.75 21.22
N GLY A 184 12.46 -7.86 20.32
CA GLY A 184 11.50 -7.08 19.53
C GLY A 184 10.70 -6.12 20.40
N THR A 185 9.94 -5.24 19.80
CA THR A 185 8.97 -4.37 20.49
C THR A 185 7.80 -4.10 19.57
N ILE A 186 6.61 -3.96 20.15
CA ILE A 186 5.48 -3.36 19.43
C ILE A 186 5.43 -1.88 19.77
N GLU A 187 5.42 -1.07 18.75
CA GLU A 187 5.51 0.38 18.88
C GLU A 187 4.36 1.05 18.12
N LYS A 188 4.07 2.30 18.47
CA LYS A 188 3.18 3.15 17.66
C LYS A 188 3.83 4.48 17.37
N ILE A 189 3.55 5.04 16.20
CA ILE A 189 3.93 6.39 15.81
C ILE A 189 2.70 7.12 15.26
N GLU A 190 2.56 8.40 15.65
CA GLU A 190 1.52 9.25 15.09
C GLU A 190 1.84 9.55 13.63
N LEU A 191 0.82 9.49 12.77
CA LEU A 191 0.92 9.88 11.37
C LEU A 191 0.35 11.29 11.18
N LYS A 192 0.78 11.97 10.13
CA LYS A 192 0.13 13.20 9.70
C LYS A 192 -1.33 12.92 9.31
N PRO A 193 -2.24 13.92 9.41
CA PRO A 193 -3.65 13.72 9.11
C PRO A 193 -3.97 13.24 7.69
N ASP A 194 -3.05 13.43 6.74
CA ASP A 194 -3.13 12.98 5.36
C ASP A 194 -2.32 11.68 5.10
N LEU A 195 -1.76 11.09 6.16
CA LEU A 195 -0.89 9.92 6.16
C LEU A 195 0.41 10.10 5.34
N SER A 196 0.78 11.32 4.94
CA SER A 196 1.99 11.59 4.14
C SER A 196 3.31 11.44 4.90
N GLY A 197 3.29 11.11 6.16
CA GLY A 197 4.47 10.90 6.99
C GLY A 197 4.16 10.73 8.46
N SER A 198 5.18 10.39 9.23
CA SER A 198 5.10 10.26 10.68
C SER A 198 5.35 11.60 11.39
N VAL A 199 4.87 11.70 12.62
CA VAL A 199 5.02 12.85 13.53
C VAL A 199 5.73 12.41 14.80
N GLY A 200 6.85 13.08 15.10
CA GLY A 200 7.62 12.79 16.31
C GLY A 200 8.37 11.47 16.28
N LYS A 201 8.46 10.81 17.44
CA LYS A 201 9.14 9.52 17.61
C LYS A 201 8.15 8.43 17.97
N GLY A 202 8.46 7.21 17.56
CA GLY A 202 7.72 6.03 18.00
C GLY A 202 7.72 5.86 19.52
N LYS A 203 6.66 5.25 20.04
CA LYS A 203 6.49 4.92 21.46
C LYS A 203 6.29 3.43 21.59
N ILE A 204 7.09 2.79 22.42
CA ILE A 204 6.93 1.38 22.78
C ILE A 204 5.60 1.20 23.50
N LEU A 205 4.85 0.19 23.09
CA LEU A 205 3.60 -0.24 23.72
C LEU A 205 3.88 -1.43 24.65
N PHE A 206 4.66 -2.40 24.18
CA PHE A 206 5.14 -3.56 24.95
C PHE A 206 6.26 -4.29 24.21
#